data_81bc9ae193bcda5755e1cdf02ad25305
#
_entry.id   81bc9ae193bcda5755e1cdf02ad25305
#
_cell.length_a   1.000
_cell.length_b   1.000
_cell.length_c   1.000
_cell.angle_alpha   90.00
_cell.angle_beta   90.00
_cell.angle_gamma   90.00
#
_symmetry.space_group_name_H-M   'P 1'
#
loop_
_entity.id
_entity.type
_entity.pdbx_description
1 polymer ?
#
loop_
_entity_poly.entity_id
_entity_poly.type
_entity_poly.pdbx_seq_one_letter_code
_entity_poly.pdbx_strand_id
1 'polypeptide(L)'
;MVSNKHRSAYEEGKLGDFDYIIVGGGSSGATLAGRLSSNPSVKVLLLEAGPSDGSLKIKVPLGYGSLFYDQKFNWKYETEPEAELNGRRMYWPRGKVLGGSSAILSLIHISEPTRQHHI
;
A
#
# COMPACT_ATOMS: atom_id res chain seq x y z
N MET A 1 -9.00 -1.44 14.25
CA MET A 1 -9.39 -0.49 15.32
C MET A 1 -8.16 0.34 15.60
N VAL A 2 -8.06 1.56 15.06
CA VAL A 2 -6.93 2.45 15.34
C VAL A 2 -7.11 2.99 16.73
N SER A 3 -6.11 2.79 17.59
CA SER A 3 -6.14 3.23 18.98
C SER A 3 -6.43 4.74 19.08
N ASN A 4 -7.35 5.12 19.96
CA ASN A 4 -7.73 6.52 20.21
C ASN A 4 -6.55 7.43 20.60
N LYS A 5 -5.42 6.86 20.96
CA LYS A 5 -4.19 7.57 21.35
C LYS A 5 -3.50 8.31 20.19
N HIS A 6 -3.73 7.87 18.94
CA HIS A 6 -3.15 8.52 17.76
C HIS A 6 -4.02 9.62 17.17
N ARG A 7 -5.30 9.68 17.54
CA ARG A 7 -6.23 10.72 17.05
C ARG A 7 -5.96 12.08 17.65
N SER A 8 -5.54 12.16 18.92
CA SER A 8 -5.29 13.42 19.61
C SER A 8 -4.07 14.19 19.08
N ALA A 9 -3.07 13.49 18.55
CA ALA A 9 -1.87 14.13 18.00
C ALA A 9 -2.15 14.87 16.67
N TYR A 10 -3.18 14.46 15.93
CA TYR A 10 -3.60 15.14 14.70
C TYR A 10 -4.41 16.41 14.95
N GLU A 11 -5.09 16.51 16.09
CA GLU A 11 -5.92 17.67 16.43
C GLU A 11 -5.09 18.87 16.92
N GLU A 12 -3.86 18.61 17.43
CA GLU A 12 -2.96 19.65 17.91
C GLU A 12 -1.95 20.16 16.87
N GLY A 13 -1.95 19.62 15.65
CA GLY A 13 -1.02 20.03 14.59
C GLY A 13 0.46 19.73 14.88
N LYS A 14 0.76 18.97 15.93
CA LYS A 14 2.11 18.52 16.30
C LYS A 14 2.22 17.01 16.16
N LEU A 15 2.74 16.58 15.03
CA LEU A 15 3.28 15.23 14.87
C LEU A 15 4.57 15.18 15.67
N GLY A 16 4.63 14.58 16.81
CA GLY A 16 5.84 14.48 17.65
C GLY A 16 7.14 14.19 16.89
N ASP A 17 8.24 14.03 17.60
CA ASP A 17 9.53 13.67 16.99
C ASP A 17 9.54 12.20 16.57
N PHE A 18 10.03 11.92 15.36
CA PHE A 18 10.19 10.58 14.79
C PHE A 18 11.63 10.35 14.39
N ASP A 19 12.15 9.14 14.63
CA ASP A 19 13.48 8.74 14.20
C ASP A 19 13.49 8.44 12.69
N TYR A 20 12.39 7.92 12.15
CA TYR A 20 12.23 7.60 10.74
C TYR A 20 10.87 8.04 10.22
N ILE A 21 10.89 8.62 9.02
CA ILE A 21 9.69 8.94 8.24
C ILE A 21 9.73 8.13 6.95
N ILE A 22 8.75 7.25 6.75
CA ILE A 22 8.62 6.40 5.57
C ILE A 22 7.47 6.93 4.73
N VAL A 23 7.73 7.30 3.50
CA VAL A 23 6.73 7.79 2.55
C VAL A 23 6.31 6.66 1.61
N GLY A 24 5.04 6.30 1.68
CA GLY A 24 4.44 5.19 0.96
C GLY A 24 4.33 3.91 1.78
N GLY A 25 3.11 3.50 2.09
CA GLY A 25 2.78 2.27 2.80
C GLY A 25 2.60 1.05 1.89
N GLY A 26 3.30 1.01 0.75
CA GLY A 26 3.33 -0.16 -0.13
C GLY A 26 4.14 -1.32 0.46
N SER A 27 4.38 -2.37 -0.34
CA SER A 27 5.07 -3.60 0.10
C SER A 27 6.40 -3.32 0.81
N SER A 28 7.23 -2.45 0.24
CA SER A 28 8.55 -2.10 0.80
C SER A 28 8.42 -1.23 2.05
N GLY A 29 7.61 -0.16 1.98
CA GLY A 29 7.46 0.78 3.09
C GLY A 29 6.80 0.15 4.30
N ALA A 30 5.77 -0.67 4.12
CA ALA A 30 5.12 -1.40 5.19
C ALA A 30 6.08 -2.40 5.87
N THR A 31 6.89 -3.12 5.06
CA THR A 31 7.90 -4.05 5.60
C THR A 31 8.97 -3.31 6.39
N LEU A 32 9.46 -2.18 5.84
CA LEU A 32 10.48 -1.37 6.51
C LEU A 32 9.95 -0.78 7.82
N ALA A 33 8.73 -0.23 7.79
CA ALA A 33 8.07 0.30 8.98
C ALA A 33 7.90 -0.77 10.07
N GLY A 34 7.42 -1.97 9.70
CA GLY A 34 7.25 -3.07 10.62
C GLY A 34 8.57 -3.53 11.25
N ARG A 35 9.64 -3.57 10.47
CA ARG A 35 10.97 -3.97 10.98
C ARG A 35 11.60 -2.93 11.89
N LEU A 36 11.56 -1.65 11.52
CA LEU A 36 12.11 -0.59 12.35
C LEU A 36 11.33 -0.42 13.65
N SER A 37 10.01 -0.50 13.60
CA SER A 37 9.16 -0.37 14.80
C SER A 37 9.20 -1.60 15.74
N SER A 38 9.87 -2.68 15.34
CA SER A 38 10.14 -3.82 16.25
C SER A 38 11.04 -3.42 17.42
N ASN A 39 11.84 -2.37 17.28
CA ASN A 39 12.57 -1.79 18.39
C ASN A 39 11.68 -0.74 19.09
N PRO A 40 11.28 -0.95 20.36
CA PRO A 40 10.39 -0.04 21.09
C PRO A 40 10.98 1.37 21.30
N SER A 41 12.31 1.52 21.19
CA SER A 41 12.99 2.81 21.32
C SER A 41 12.97 3.63 20.03
N VAL A 42 12.49 3.05 18.92
CA VAL A 42 12.45 3.69 17.59
C VAL A 42 11.04 4.14 17.27
N LYS A 43 10.87 5.42 16.98
CA LYS A 43 9.60 6.01 16.55
C LYS A 43 9.58 6.12 15.04
N VAL A 44 8.65 5.42 14.41
CA VAL A 44 8.49 5.38 12.96
C VAL A 44 7.17 6.02 12.56
N LEU A 45 7.22 6.99 11.65
CA LEU A 45 6.05 7.55 10.98
C LEU A 45 5.92 6.96 9.58
N LEU A 46 4.81 6.29 9.30
CA LEU A 46 4.46 5.81 7.96
C LEU A 46 3.38 6.72 7.37
N LEU A 47 3.70 7.35 6.25
CA LEU A 47 2.78 8.19 5.48
C LEU A 47 2.27 7.42 4.27
N GLU A 48 0.95 7.27 4.15
CA GLU A 48 0.30 6.61 3.01
C GLU A 48 -0.77 7.55 2.42
N ALA A 49 -0.77 7.69 1.10
CA ALA A 49 -1.72 8.56 0.40
C ALA A 49 -3.12 7.96 0.30
N GLY A 50 -3.20 6.64 0.32
CA GLY A 50 -4.45 5.91 0.21
C GLY A 50 -5.10 5.59 1.55
N PRO A 51 -6.32 5.07 1.53
CA PRO A 51 -7.01 4.62 2.72
C PRO A 51 -6.40 3.32 3.28
N SER A 52 -6.91 2.90 4.44
CA SER A 52 -6.66 1.56 4.99
C SER A 52 -7.19 0.46 4.04
N ASP A 53 -6.56 -0.69 4.07
CA ASP A 53 -6.93 -1.93 3.36
C ASP A 53 -8.19 -2.63 3.92
N GLY A 54 -8.86 -2.01 4.88
CA GLY A 54 -10.06 -2.57 5.57
C GLY A 54 -11.31 -2.73 4.69
N SER A 55 -11.29 -2.27 3.44
CA SER A 55 -12.43 -2.39 2.52
C SER A 55 -12.74 -3.84 2.18
N LEU A 56 -14.04 -4.19 2.21
CA LEU A 56 -14.51 -5.52 1.79
C LEU A 56 -14.11 -5.84 0.33
N LYS A 57 -14.07 -4.84 -0.55
CA LYS A 57 -13.63 -5.00 -1.95
C LYS A 57 -12.18 -5.50 -2.06
N ILE A 58 -11.33 -5.17 -1.09
CA ILE A 58 -9.93 -5.62 -1.04
C ILE A 58 -9.85 -7.05 -0.48
N LYS A 59 -10.69 -7.35 0.51
CA LYS A 59 -10.66 -8.65 1.21
C LYS A 59 -11.31 -9.79 0.45
N VAL A 60 -12.21 -9.46 -0.49
CA VAL A 60 -12.95 -10.45 -1.27
C VAL A 60 -12.39 -10.51 -2.69
N PRO A 61 -11.91 -11.67 -3.17
CA PRO A 61 -11.31 -11.81 -4.50
C PRO A 61 -12.19 -11.31 -5.64
N LEU A 62 -13.51 -11.46 -5.54
CA LEU A 62 -14.48 -10.95 -6.53
C LEU A 62 -14.50 -9.40 -6.63
N GLY A 63 -14.07 -8.70 -5.58
CA GLY A 63 -13.96 -7.25 -5.57
C GLY A 63 -12.82 -6.68 -6.42
N TYR A 64 -11.84 -7.52 -6.75
CA TYR A 64 -10.61 -7.16 -7.44
C TYR A 64 -10.83 -6.39 -8.74
N GLY A 65 -11.69 -6.87 -9.63
CA GLY A 65 -11.96 -6.20 -10.92
C GLY A 65 -12.46 -4.77 -10.76
N SER A 66 -13.21 -4.47 -9.70
CA SER A 66 -13.71 -3.12 -9.44
C SER A 66 -12.62 -2.18 -8.93
N LEU A 67 -11.57 -2.70 -8.29
CA LEU A 67 -10.47 -1.90 -7.74
C LEU A 67 -9.57 -1.30 -8.83
N PHE A 68 -9.49 -1.93 -10.00
CA PHE A 68 -8.72 -1.41 -11.14
C PHE A 68 -9.18 -0.03 -11.59
N TYR A 69 -10.47 0.26 -11.46
CA TYR A 69 -11.07 1.50 -11.92
C TYR A 69 -11.50 2.43 -10.78
N ASP A 70 -11.34 2.00 -9.53
CA ASP A 70 -11.73 2.78 -8.36
C ASP A 70 -10.62 3.77 -7.99
N GLN A 71 -10.83 5.05 -8.27
CA GLN A 71 -9.88 6.14 -8.01
C GLN A 71 -9.51 6.29 -6.54
N LYS A 72 -10.31 5.76 -5.63
CA LYS A 72 -10.04 5.77 -4.20
C LYS A 72 -8.84 4.88 -3.84
N PHE A 73 -8.70 3.74 -4.55
CA PHE A 73 -7.71 2.72 -4.26
C PHE A 73 -6.63 2.58 -5.33
N ASN A 74 -6.72 3.34 -6.42
CA ASN A 74 -5.82 3.22 -7.56
C ASN A 74 -5.40 4.59 -8.08
N TRP A 75 -4.12 4.76 -8.34
CA TRP A 75 -3.56 5.98 -8.92
C TRP A 75 -3.97 6.20 -10.39
N LYS A 76 -4.32 5.12 -11.09
CA LYS A 76 -4.79 5.16 -12.49
C LYS A 76 -3.80 5.84 -13.44
N TYR A 77 -2.52 5.52 -13.30
CA TYR A 77 -1.52 6.08 -14.21
C TYR A 77 -1.70 5.56 -15.64
N GLU A 78 -1.19 6.34 -16.58
CA GLU A 78 -1.02 5.95 -17.96
C GLU A 78 0.44 6.16 -18.37
N THR A 79 0.94 5.32 -19.27
CA THR A 79 2.29 5.51 -19.83
C THR A 79 2.30 6.69 -20.79
N GLU A 80 3.50 7.24 -21.04
CA GLU A 80 3.69 8.11 -22.19
C GLU A 80 3.49 7.32 -23.48
N PRO A 81 3.18 8.00 -24.61
CA PRO A 81 3.06 7.33 -25.89
C PRO A 81 4.39 6.72 -26.33
N GLU A 82 4.38 5.44 -26.69
CA GLU A 82 5.56 4.72 -27.18
C GLU A 82 5.52 4.62 -28.71
N ALA A 83 6.58 5.07 -29.37
CA ALA A 83 6.67 5.05 -30.83
C ALA A 83 6.57 3.64 -31.41
N GLU A 84 7.25 2.68 -30.78
CA GLU A 84 7.25 1.26 -31.13
C GLU A 84 5.88 0.58 -30.94
N LEU A 85 5.00 1.21 -30.18
CA LEU A 85 3.61 0.76 -29.97
C LEU A 85 2.59 1.61 -30.73
N ASN A 86 2.99 2.22 -31.85
CA ASN A 86 2.16 3.09 -32.67
C ASN A 86 1.57 4.28 -31.88
N GLY A 87 2.32 4.86 -30.97
CA GLY A 87 1.89 5.97 -30.13
C GLY A 87 0.86 5.62 -29.08
N ARG A 88 0.66 4.35 -28.79
CA ARG A 88 -0.32 3.88 -27.81
C ARG A 88 0.11 4.22 -26.39
N ARG A 89 -0.84 4.73 -25.59
CA ARG A 89 -0.74 4.82 -24.12
C ARG A 89 -1.31 3.56 -23.51
N MET A 90 -0.69 3.10 -22.45
CA MET A 90 -1.15 1.94 -21.70
C MET A 90 -1.61 2.34 -20.32
N TYR A 91 -2.75 1.85 -19.90
CA TYR A 91 -3.23 1.99 -18.54
C TYR A 91 -2.32 1.24 -17.58
N TRP A 92 -1.81 1.94 -16.57
CA TRP A 92 -0.83 1.41 -15.62
C TRP A 92 -1.36 1.52 -14.19
N PRO A 93 -2.16 0.56 -13.72
CA PRO A 93 -2.74 0.61 -12.37
C PRO A 93 -1.65 0.50 -11.31
N ARG A 94 -1.80 1.30 -10.26
CA ARG A 94 -0.96 1.26 -9.05
C ARG A 94 -1.82 1.47 -7.83
N GLY A 95 -1.61 0.63 -6.80
CA GLY A 95 -2.35 0.71 -5.57
C GLY A 95 -2.11 2.02 -4.82
N LYS A 96 -3.21 2.63 -4.41
CA LYS A 96 -3.28 3.80 -3.53
C LYS A 96 -4.00 3.39 -2.26
N VAL A 97 -3.33 2.64 -1.43
CA VAL A 97 -3.90 2.01 -0.22
C VAL A 97 -2.77 1.48 0.65
N LEU A 98 -2.99 1.32 1.93
CA LEU A 98 -2.04 0.63 2.80
C LEU A 98 -1.81 -0.81 2.27
N GLY A 99 -0.54 -1.18 2.09
CA GLY A 99 -0.12 -2.38 1.37
C GLY A 99 0.17 -2.14 -0.12
N GLY A 100 -0.26 -0.99 -0.69
CA GLY A 100 0.03 -0.60 -2.08
C GLY A 100 -0.55 -1.56 -3.10
N SER A 101 0.19 -1.77 -4.19
CA SER A 101 -0.24 -2.65 -5.29
C SER A 101 -0.38 -4.11 -4.87
N SER A 102 0.36 -4.58 -3.86
CA SER A 102 0.20 -5.94 -3.35
C SER A 102 -1.16 -6.17 -2.67
N ALA A 103 -1.79 -5.11 -2.16
CA ALA A 103 -3.11 -5.23 -1.55
C ALA A 103 -4.26 -5.30 -2.56
N ILE A 104 -4.09 -4.75 -3.78
CA ILE A 104 -5.19 -4.61 -4.74
C ILE A 104 -4.95 -5.21 -6.12
N LEU A 105 -3.70 -5.49 -6.50
CA LEU A 105 -3.35 -5.93 -7.86
C LEU A 105 -2.71 -7.31 -7.92
N SER A 106 -2.27 -7.84 -6.80
CA SER A 106 -1.46 -9.04 -6.77
C SER A 106 -2.17 -10.21 -6.11
N LEU A 107 -2.93 -10.95 -6.89
CA LEU A 107 -3.49 -12.24 -6.45
C LEU A 107 -2.42 -13.33 -6.33
N ILE A 108 -1.27 -13.17 -6.98
CA ILE A 108 -0.18 -14.16 -6.97
C ILE A 108 0.62 -14.16 -5.66
N HIS A 109 0.55 -13.09 -4.86
CA HIS A 109 1.19 -13.04 -3.55
C HIS A 109 0.31 -13.62 -2.42
N ILE A 110 -0.88 -14.09 -2.74
CA ILE A 110 -1.76 -14.83 -1.82
C ILE A 110 -1.35 -16.31 -1.76
N SER A 111 -0.46 -16.75 -2.66
CA SER A 111 0.05 -18.12 -2.59
C SER A 111 0.75 -18.31 -1.24
N GLU A 112 0.29 -19.30 -0.50
CA GLU A 112 1.00 -19.84 0.64
C GLU A 112 2.48 -20.01 0.28
N PRO A 113 3.41 -19.81 1.22
CA PRO A 113 4.77 -20.19 1.01
C PRO A 113 4.75 -21.67 0.67
N THR A 114 4.88 -21.98 -0.60
CA THR A 114 4.99 -23.36 -1.08
C THR A 114 6.15 -23.93 -0.29
N ARG A 115 5.89 -24.87 0.58
CA ARG A 115 6.95 -25.69 1.17
C ARG A 115 7.71 -26.26 -0.01
N GLN A 116 8.84 -25.65 -0.34
CA GLN A 116 9.80 -26.31 -1.17
C GLN A 116 10.25 -27.53 -0.38
N HIS A 117 9.66 -28.66 -0.65
CA HIS A 117 10.23 -29.92 -0.27
C HIS A 117 11.54 -30.00 -1.05
N HIS A 118 12.64 -29.84 -0.35
CA HIS A 118 13.93 -30.21 -0.87
C HIS A 118 13.87 -31.70 -1.18
N ILE A 119 13.99 -32.03 -2.47
CA ILE A 119 14.26 -33.38 -2.97
C ILE A 119 15.74 -33.63 -2.75
#